data_12d225dc0d8838c0cc35dca076af8088
#
_entry.id   12d225dc0d8838c0cc35dca076af8088
#
_cell.length_a   1.000
_cell.length_b   1.000
_cell.length_c   1.000
_cell.angle_alpha   90.00
_cell.angle_beta   90.00
_cell.angle_gamma   90.00
#
_symmetry.space_group_name_H-M   'P 1'
#
loop_
_entity.id
_entity.type
_entity.pdbx_description
1 polymer ?
#
loop_
_entity_poly.entity_id
_entity_poly.type
_entity_poly.pdbx_seq_one_letter_code
_entity_poly.pdbx_strand_id
1 'polypeptide(L)'
;MFVLNELPPQIPRELTELLVKAEPATIGHFLDYGFMDPEIRSLLPDKRIAGTAVTCRFSGVDGTIMHYALGQIRPGDILVVDRGGDRRHAACGGGVCFAARAAGALGIIIDGPATDIGEIREYGLPVWSRGLSAVTSKRLFTQGEFCVPVSCGGVTVTPGDAIVADENGILVLKKDQIEAVAKRAITMQQDEKPRLARVAKGERLPDINGTNAKIREIMAKK
;
A
#
# COMPACT_ATOMS: atom_id res chain seq x y z
N MET A 1 -1.34 27.90 0.58
CA MET A 1 -0.18 27.93 1.53
C MET A 1 0.53 26.59 1.44
N PHE A 2 1.87 26.56 1.50
CA PHE A 2 2.66 25.31 1.54
C PHE A 2 3.11 25.02 2.96
N VAL A 3 3.09 23.71 3.33
CA VAL A 3 3.72 23.19 4.54
C VAL A 3 4.75 22.16 4.09
N LEU A 4 6.02 22.38 4.40
CA LEU A 4 7.13 21.55 3.97
C LEU A 4 7.92 21.12 5.20
N ASN A 5 7.85 19.83 5.54
CA ASN A 5 8.63 19.23 6.61
C ASN A 5 9.79 18.42 6.06
N GLU A 6 10.76 18.10 6.91
CA GLU A 6 11.88 17.24 6.56
C GLU A 6 11.43 15.79 6.31
N LEU A 7 12.23 15.10 5.50
CA LEU A 7 12.03 13.67 5.28
C LEU A 7 12.25 12.87 6.57
N PRO A 8 11.40 11.88 6.83
CA PRO A 8 11.58 11.00 8.00
C PRO A 8 12.82 10.11 7.82
N PRO A 9 13.37 9.56 8.91
CA PRO A 9 14.28 8.43 8.82
C PRO A 9 13.62 7.26 8.07
N GLN A 10 14.38 6.59 7.22
CA GLN A 10 13.88 5.41 6.51
C GLN A 10 13.78 4.20 7.44
N ILE A 11 12.83 3.32 7.14
CA ILE A 11 12.77 1.98 7.73
C ILE A 11 14.05 1.23 7.35
N PRO A 12 14.73 0.58 8.30
CA PRO A 12 15.91 -0.23 8.00
C PRO A 12 15.64 -1.25 6.89
N ARG A 13 16.61 -1.40 6.00
CA ARG A 13 16.49 -2.24 4.80
C ARG A 13 16.15 -3.69 5.14
N GLU A 14 16.75 -4.25 6.20
CA GLU A 14 16.46 -5.60 6.69
C GLU A 14 15.00 -5.80 7.09
N LEU A 15 14.34 -4.75 7.62
CA LEU A 15 12.91 -4.81 7.98
C LEU A 15 12.01 -4.72 6.74
N THR A 16 12.35 -3.90 5.75
CA THR A 16 11.58 -3.84 4.50
C THR A 16 11.76 -5.10 3.66
N GLU A 17 12.97 -5.69 3.62
CA GLU A 17 13.25 -6.98 2.98
C GLU A 17 12.55 -8.16 3.69
N LEU A 18 12.31 -8.07 4.98
CA LEU A 18 11.49 -9.01 5.71
C LEU A 18 10.00 -8.82 5.39
N LEU A 19 9.52 -7.57 5.47
CA LEU A 19 8.11 -7.22 5.32
C LEU A 19 7.58 -7.53 3.91
N VAL A 20 8.37 -7.32 2.86
CA VAL A 20 7.96 -7.61 1.48
C VAL A 20 7.67 -9.09 1.22
N LYS A 21 8.16 -10.00 2.08
CA LYS A 21 7.87 -11.45 2.01
C LYS A 21 6.52 -11.81 2.62
N ALA A 22 5.96 -10.92 3.44
CA ALA A 22 4.66 -11.10 4.08
C ALA A 22 3.54 -10.60 3.15
N GLU A 23 2.58 -11.45 2.86
CA GLU A 23 1.43 -11.10 2.03
C GLU A 23 0.41 -10.31 2.84
N PRO A 24 -0.04 -9.13 2.36
CA PRO A 24 -1.11 -8.38 3.01
C PRO A 24 -2.34 -9.23 3.31
N ALA A 25 -2.76 -10.11 2.40
CA ALA A 25 -3.87 -11.03 2.60
C ALA A 25 -3.62 -12.01 3.77
N THR A 26 -2.40 -12.52 3.91
CA THR A 26 -2.04 -13.40 5.04
C THR A 26 -2.03 -12.62 6.36
N ILE A 27 -1.56 -11.38 6.36
CA ILE A 27 -1.59 -10.51 7.55
C ILE A 27 -3.04 -10.24 7.97
N GLY A 28 -3.95 -10.06 7.03
CA GLY A 28 -5.39 -9.87 7.28
C GLY A 28 -6.08 -11.04 8.00
N HIS A 29 -5.46 -12.22 8.09
CA HIS A 29 -6.00 -13.31 8.92
C HIS A 29 -5.86 -13.06 10.43
N PHE A 30 -5.04 -12.12 10.87
CA PHE A 30 -4.79 -11.90 12.29
C PHE A 30 -4.64 -10.42 12.71
N LEU A 31 -4.74 -9.51 11.77
CA LEU A 31 -4.67 -8.07 11.99
C LEU A 31 -5.85 -7.40 11.29
N ASP A 32 -6.65 -6.62 12.04
CA ASP A 32 -7.88 -6.00 11.54
C ASP A 32 -7.75 -4.47 11.33
N TYR A 33 -6.56 -3.90 11.53
CA TYR A 33 -6.32 -2.46 11.41
C TYR A 33 -5.10 -2.16 10.52
N GLY A 34 -4.99 -0.91 10.08
CA GLY A 34 -3.90 -0.44 9.23
C GLY A 34 -4.09 -0.74 7.74
N PHE A 35 -5.14 -1.46 7.36
CA PHE A 35 -5.48 -1.72 5.96
C PHE A 35 -6.23 -0.53 5.37
N MET A 36 -5.74 -0.05 4.23
CA MET A 36 -6.44 0.99 3.46
C MET A 36 -7.70 0.44 2.79
N ASP A 37 -8.62 1.34 2.51
CA ASP A 37 -9.86 1.06 1.77
C ASP A 37 -9.57 0.25 0.49
N PRO A 38 -10.24 -0.90 0.28
CA PRO A 38 -10.05 -1.78 -0.88
C PRO A 38 -10.43 -1.14 -2.23
N GLU A 39 -11.07 0.04 -2.23
CA GLU A 39 -11.24 0.80 -3.46
C GLU A 39 -9.93 1.42 -3.99
N ILE A 40 -8.89 1.54 -3.17
CA ILE A 40 -7.55 1.92 -3.64
C ILE A 40 -6.87 0.67 -4.19
N ARG A 41 -6.90 0.52 -5.51
CA ARG A 41 -6.50 -0.71 -6.21
C ARG A 41 -5.19 -0.56 -6.95
N SER A 42 -4.44 -1.65 -7.03
CA SER A 42 -3.24 -1.73 -7.87
C SER A 42 -3.60 -1.54 -9.35
N LEU A 43 -2.85 -0.69 -10.03
CA LEU A 43 -2.93 -0.52 -11.48
C LEU A 43 -1.99 -1.47 -12.24
N LEU A 44 -1.06 -2.12 -11.53
CA LEU A 44 -0.14 -3.12 -12.06
C LEU A 44 -0.31 -4.43 -11.30
N PRO A 45 -0.60 -5.55 -11.99
CA PRO A 45 -0.66 -6.87 -11.34
C PRO A 45 0.72 -7.35 -10.90
N ASP A 46 0.74 -8.35 -10.05
CA ASP A 46 1.92 -9.12 -9.64
C ASP A 46 3.07 -8.28 -9.08
N LYS A 47 2.73 -7.17 -8.42
CA LYS A 47 3.72 -6.29 -7.78
C LYS A 47 3.49 -6.25 -6.27
N ARG A 48 4.51 -6.67 -5.51
CA ARG A 48 4.53 -6.45 -4.05
C ARG A 48 5.71 -5.57 -3.70
N ILE A 49 5.46 -4.54 -2.90
CA ILE A 49 6.48 -3.61 -2.40
C ILE A 49 6.38 -3.48 -0.89
N ALA A 50 7.50 -3.17 -0.26
CA ALA A 50 7.53 -2.71 1.12
C ALA A 50 8.60 -1.61 1.27
N GLY A 51 8.24 -0.51 1.93
CA GLY A 51 9.12 0.66 2.03
C GLY A 51 8.65 1.67 3.06
N THR A 52 9.31 2.82 3.05
CA THR A 52 9.05 3.93 3.96
C THR A 52 8.04 4.90 3.35
N ALA A 53 7.01 5.26 4.10
CA ALA A 53 6.02 6.24 3.68
C ALA A 53 6.63 7.65 3.66
N VAL A 54 6.57 8.31 2.51
CA VAL A 54 6.72 9.75 2.34
C VAL A 54 5.37 10.30 1.91
N THR A 55 4.83 11.24 2.67
CA THR A 55 3.45 11.69 2.48
C THR A 55 3.37 13.05 1.80
N CYS A 56 2.35 13.25 0.97
CA CYS A 56 1.94 14.58 0.56
C CYS A 56 0.40 14.70 0.54
N ARG A 57 -0.09 15.92 0.76
CA ARG A 57 -1.51 16.22 0.75
C ARG A 57 -1.80 17.45 -0.10
N PHE A 58 -2.80 17.35 -0.95
CA PHE A 58 -3.35 18.45 -1.73
C PHE A 58 -4.76 18.11 -2.21
N SER A 59 -5.60 19.13 -2.31
CA SER A 59 -6.98 18.97 -2.76
C SER A 59 -7.24 19.75 -4.06
N GLY A 60 -8.30 19.37 -4.77
CA GLY A 60 -8.70 20.06 -6.00
C GLY A 60 -7.63 19.96 -7.11
N VAL A 61 -7.51 21.03 -7.90
CA VAL A 61 -6.74 21.00 -9.15
C VAL A 61 -5.24 21.27 -8.98
N ASP A 62 -4.79 21.85 -7.84
CA ASP A 62 -3.38 22.20 -7.67
C ASP A 62 -2.54 21.01 -7.17
N GLY A 63 -1.79 20.37 -8.08
CA GLY A 63 -0.86 19.29 -7.81
C GLY A 63 0.60 19.72 -7.64
N THR A 64 0.88 20.99 -7.38
CA THR A 64 2.27 21.51 -7.28
C THR A 64 3.11 20.70 -6.30
N ILE A 65 2.55 20.34 -5.13
CA ILE A 65 3.29 19.61 -4.09
C ILE A 65 3.72 18.20 -4.55
N MET A 66 2.96 17.58 -5.46
CA MET A 66 3.35 16.30 -6.05
C MET A 66 4.69 16.40 -6.78
N HIS A 67 4.88 17.45 -7.58
CA HIS A 67 6.13 17.70 -8.27
C HIS A 67 7.28 18.04 -7.32
N TYR A 68 7.00 18.77 -6.24
CA TYR A 68 7.99 19.01 -5.19
C TYR A 68 8.43 17.70 -4.54
N ALA A 69 7.48 16.83 -4.18
CA ALA A 69 7.75 15.53 -3.56
C ALA A 69 8.67 14.66 -4.43
N LEU A 70 8.52 14.68 -5.77
CA LEU A 70 9.38 13.94 -6.68
C LEU A 70 10.88 14.33 -6.57
N GLY A 71 11.16 15.59 -6.24
CA GLY A 71 12.51 16.08 -6.01
C GLY A 71 13.12 15.69 -4.66
N GLN A 72 12.30 15.16 -3.74
CA GLN A 72 12.72 14.81 -2.39
C GLN A 72 12.81 13.30 -2.16
N ILE A 73 12.10 12.49 -2.95
CA ILE A 73 12.02 11.02 -2.82
C ILE A 73 13.39 10.38 -2.92
N ARG A 74 13.61 9.37 -2.09
CA ARG A 74 14.84 8.57 -2.02
C ARG A 74 14.56 7.12 -2.45
N PRO A 75 15.57 6.37 -2.88
CA PRO A 75 15.44 4.94 -3.09
C PRO A 75 14.89 4.24 -1.82
N GLY A 76 13.83 3.44 -1.99
CA GLY A 76 13.16 2.75 -0.87
C GLY A 76 11.95 3.47 -0.27
N ASP A 77 11.68 4.71 -0.68
CA ASP A 77 10.49 5.45 -0.28
C ASP A 77 9.26 5.03 -1.12
N ILE A 78 8.08 5.10 -0.49
CA ILE A 78 6.77 4.96 -1.12
C ILE A 78 6.02 6.27 -0.93
N LEU A 79 5.61 6.91 -2.02
CA LEU A 79 4.86 8.16 -1.96
C LEU A 79 3.39 7.88 -1.66
N VAL A 80 2.87 8.44 -0.56
CA VAL A 80 1.47 8.32 -0.13
C VAL A 80 0.78 9.68 -0.28
N VAL A 81 -0.27 9.70 -1.09
CA VAL A 81 -0.91 10.93 -1.55
C VAL A 81 -2.35 11.01 -1.04
N ASP A 82 -2.60 11.92 -0.12
CA ASP A 82 -3.94 12.31 0.31
C ASP A 82 -4.50 13.39 -0.63
N ARG A 83 -5.63 13.07 -1.27
CA ARG A 83 -6.31 13.98 -2.20
C ARG A 83 -7.40 14.84 -1.55
N GLY A 84 -7.58 14.74 -0.22
CA GLY A 84 -8.63 15.48 0.47
C GLY A 84 -10.04 15.15 -0.05
N GLY A 85 -10.26 13.91 -0.52
CA GLY A 85 -11.53 13.45 -1.08
C GLY A 85 -11.76 13.81 -2.56
N ASP A 86 -10.79 14.40 -3.26
CA ASP A 86 -10.91 14.70 -4.69
C ASP A 86 -10.91 13.40 -5.53
N ARG A 87 -12.04 13.14 -6.18
CA ARG A 87 -12.26 11.99 -7.06
C ARG A 87 -12.21 12.34 -8.54
N ARG A 88 -11.94 13.59 -8.88
CA ARG A 88 -11.99 14.11 -10.24
C ARG A 88 -10.62 14.31 -10.86
N HIS A 89 -9.68 14.92 -10.13
CA HIS A 89 -8.41 15.32 -10.72
C HIS A 89 -7.34 14.27 -10.44
N ALA A 90 -6.81 13.66 -11.49
CA ALA A 90 -5.71 12.71 -11.38
C ALA A 90 -4.46 13.37 -10.79
N ALA A 91 -3.89 12.72 -9.78
CA ALA A 91 -2.69 13.19 -9.10
C ALA A 91 -1.41 12.71 -9.80
N CYS A 92 -1.49 11.59 -10.48
CA CYS A 92 -0.33 10.90 -11.06
C CYS A 92 -0.66 10.45 -12.49
N GLY A 93 0.23 10.73 -13.40
CA GLY A 93 0.25 10.22 -14.76
C GLY A 93 1.65 9.70 -15.12
N GLY A 94 1.88 9.42 -16.41
CA GLY A 94 3.12 8.83 -16.90
C GLY A 94 4.36 9.61 -16.50
N GLY A 95 4.37 10.94 -16.72
CA GLY A 95 5.54 11.75 -16.35
C GLY A 95 5.89 11.73 -14.87
N VAL A 96 4.87 11.69 -13.97
CA VAL A 96 5.07 11.56 -12.52
C VAL A 96 5.62 10.18 -12.19
N CYS A 97 5.09 9.11 -12.78
CA CYS A 97 5.57 7.75 -12.58
C CYS A 97 7.02 7.58 -13.04
N PHE A 98 7.35 8.12 -14.22
CA PHE A 98 8.71 8.07 -14.73
C PHE A 98 9.69 8.77 -13.79
N ALA A 99 9.36 9.99 -13.34
CA ALA A 99 10.20 10.76 -12.43
C ALA A 99 10.36 10.08 -11.06
N ALA A 100 9.28 9.55 -10.48
CA ALA A 100 9.31 8.83 -9.22
C ALA A 100 10.19 7.57 -9.31
N ARG A 101 10.05 6.80 -10.41
CA ARG A 101 10.91 5.63 -10.67
C ARG A 101 12.37 6.02 -10.80
N ALA A 102 12.67 7.08 -11.56
CA ALA A 102 14.03 7.56 -11.74
C ALA A 102 14.69 8.02 -10.41
N ALA A 103 13.88 8.54 -9.48
CA ALA A 103 14.31 8.90 -8.12
C ALA A 103 14.46 7.68 -7.20
N GLY A 104 14.05 6.47 -7.63
CA GLY A 104 14.15 5.23 -6.85
C GLY A 104 12.96 4.94 -5.95
N ALA A 105 11.83 5.63 -6.12
CA ALA A 105 10.58 5.28 -5.44
C ALA A 105 10.19 3.83 -5.72
N LEU A 106 9.68 3.13 -4.70
CA LEU A 106 9.16 1.77 -4.85
C LEU A 106 7.74 1.75 -5.41
N GLY A 107 6.97 2.81 -5.20
CA GLY A 107 5.61 2.95 -5.72
C GLY A 107 4.93 4.22 -5.24
N ILE A 108 3.70 4.42 -5.72
CA ILE A 108 2.84 5.55 -5.37
C ILE A 108 1.47 5.02 -4.96
N ILE A 109 0.95 5.52 -3.84
CA ILE A 109 -0.39 5.22 -3.32
C ILE A 109 -1.19 6.51 -3.29
N ILE A 110 -2.37 6.52 -3.92
CA ILE A 110 -3.16 7.73 -4.13
C ILE A 110 -4.60 7.51 -3.64
N ASP A 111 -5.03 8.28 -2.66
CA ASP A 111 -6.45 8.31 -2.27
C ASP A 111 -7.26 9.21 -3.23
N GLY A 112 -7.20 8.88 -4.51
CA GLY A 112 -7.80 9.59 -5.63
C GLY A 112 -7.47 8.93 -6.96
N PRO A 113 -7.81 9.54 -8.09
CA PRO A 113 -7.56 8.96 -9.40
C PRO A 113 -6.11 9.18 -9.89
N ALA A 114 -5.69 8.27 -10.78
CA ALA A 114 -4.51 8.39 -11.63
C ALA A 114 -4.93 8.60 -13.11
N THR A 115 -3.97 8.78 -14.00
CA THR A 115 -4.17 8.85 -15.46
C THR A 115 -3.05 8.11 -16.19
N ASP A 116 -3.05 8.11 -17.52
CA ASP A 116 -1.98 7.57 -18.38
C ASP A 116 -1.61 6.11 -18.08
N ILE A 117 -2.63 5.26 -17.90
CA ILE A 117 -2.44 3.84 -17.50
C ILE A 117 -1.49 3.08 -18.45
N GLY A 118 -1.44 3.42 -19.74
CA GLY A 118 -0.53 2.84 -20.71
C GLY A 118 0.93 3.10 -20.32
N GLU A 119 1.26 4.36 -20.03
CA GLU A 119 2.61 4.77 -19.62
C GLU A 119 2.98 4.22 -18.23
N ILE A 120 2.03 4.19 -17.28
CA ILE A 120 2.25 3.57 -15.96
C ILE A 120 2.67 2.10 -16.13
N ARG A 121 2.01 1.37 -17.03
CA ARG A 121 2.36 -0.03 -17.35
C ARG A 121 3.70 -0.15 -18.03
N GLU A 122 4.01 0.72 -18.99
CA GLU A 122 5.28 0.74 -19.69
C GLU A 122 6.45 1.02 -18.73
N TYR A 123 6.32 2.03 -17.90
CA TYR A 123 7.36 2.38 -16.92
C TYR A 123 7.48 1.41 -15.76
N GLY A 124 6.42 0.65 -15.46
CA GLY A 124 6.44 -0.44 -14.49
C GLY A 124 6.61 0.00 -13.03
N LEU A 125 6.38 1.27 -12.69
CA LEU A 125 6.29 1.72 -11.30
C LEU A 125 4.94 1.30 -10.72
N PRO A 126 4.90 0.55 -9.60
CA PRO A 126 3.66 0.21 -8.95
C PRO A 126 2.87 1.43 -8.48
N VAL A 127 1.60 1.52 -8.88
CA VAL A 127 0.67 2.58 -8.48
C VAL A 127 -0.62 1.97 -7.98
N TRP A 128 -1.10 2.43 -6.83
CA TRP A 128 -2.43 2.16 -6.30
C TRP A 128 -3.25 3.44 -6.33
N SER A 129 -4.48 3.36 -6.82
CA SER A 129 -5.37 4.51 -6.94
C SER A 129 -6.84 4.10 -6.86
N ARG A 130 -7.73 5.08 -6.68
CA ARG A 130 -9.18 4.86 -6.73
C ARG A 130 -9.75 4.81 -8.14
N GLY A 131 -8.92 4.56 -9.14
CA GLY A 131 -9.30 4.47 -10.53
C GLY A 131 -8.63 5.51 -11.41
N LEU A 132 -9.19 5.73 -12.59
CA LEU A 132 -8.60 6.59 -13.61
C LEU A 132 -9.48 7.82 -13.88
N SER A 133 -8.84 8.95 -14.19
CA SER A 133 -9.48 10.17 -14.66
C SER A 133 -8.64 10.82 -15.75
N ALA A 134 -9.27 11.24 -16.83
CA ALA A 134 -8.61 12.04 -17.87
C ALA A 134 -8.43 13.51 -17.48
N VAL A 135 -9.07 13.95 -16.39
CA VAL A 135 -8.92 15.32 -15.87
C VAL A 135 -7.73 15.34 -14.92
N THR A 136 -6.66 16.01 -15.28
CA THR A 136 -5.42 16.05 -14.50
C THR A 136 -5.35 17.25 -13.56
N SER A 137 -4.56 17.12 -12.50
CA SER A 137 -4.12 18.26 -11.68
C SER A 137 -3.20 19.17 -12.50
N LYS A 138 -2.99 20.41 -12.01
CA LYS A 138 -2.16 21.44 -12.63
C LYS A 138 -1.18 21.99 -11.61
N ARG A 139 -0.14 22.69 -12.08
CA ARG A 139 0.80 23.39 -11.19
C ARG A 139 0.35 24.85 -11.08
N LEU A 140 -0.39 25.17 -10.01
CA LEU A 140 -0.89 26.51 -9.76
C LEU A 140 -0.09 27.27 -8.70
N PHE A 141 0.80 26.56 -7.98
CA PHE A 141 1.69 27.13 -6.97
C PHE A 141 0.96 27.81 -5.80
N THR A 142 -0.20 27.29 -5.40
CA THR A 142 -1.05 27.91 -4.37
C THR A 142 -1.01 27.18 -3.04
N GLN A 143 -0.92 25.84 -3.05
CA GLN A 143 -1.03 25.02 -1.84
C GLN A 143 -0.38 23.65 -1.98
N GLY A 144 -0.19 23.01 -0.82
CA GLY A 144 0.23 21.62 -0.69
C GLY A 144 1.01 21.40 0.60
N GLU A 145 0.99 20.17 1.06
CA GLU A 145 1.67 19.78 2.29
C GLU A 145 2.55 18.57 2.01
N PHE A 146 3.78 18.60 2.52
CA PHE A 146 4.78 17.56 2.35
C PHE A 146 5.29 17.08 3.71
N CYS A 147 5.42 15.75 3.86
CA CYS A 147 5.82 15.09 5.09
C CYS A 147 4.99 15.53 6.31
N VAL A 148 3.66 15.57 6.15
CA VAL A 148 2.68 15.72 7.23
C VAL A 148 1.93 14.41 7.43
N PRO A 149 1.35 14.13 8.61
CA PRO A 149 0.38 13.05 8.76
C PRO A 149 -0.81 13.25 7.82
N VAL A 150 -1.20 12.20 7.09
CA VAL A 150 -2.29 12.24 6.11
C VAL A 150 -3.31 11.14 6.39
N SER A 151 -4.50 11.26 5.82
CA SER A 151 -5.48 10.18 5.75
C SER A 151 -5.48 9.60 4.33
N CYS A 152 -5.19 8.32 4.20
CA CYS A 152 -5.23 7.65 2.91
C CYS A 152 -6.00 6.33 3.05
N GLY A 153 -7.05 6.16 2.28
CA GLY A 153 -7.92 4.99 2.39
C GLY A 153 -8.50 4.76 3.78
N GLY A 154 -8.82 5.82 4.53
CA GLY A 154 -9.35 5.74 5.89
C GLY A 154 -8.30 5.40 6.96
N VAL A 155 -7.02 5.28 6.59
CA VAL A 155 -5.91 5.02 7.52
C VAL A 155 -5.05 6.26 7.69
N THR A 156 -4.69 6.57 8.93
CA THR A 156 -3.69 7.61 9.20
C THR A 156 -2.30 7.09 8.85
N VAL A 157 -1.62 7.80 7.94
CA VAL A 157 -0.23 7.53 7.56
C VAL A 157 0.64 8.67 8.05
N THR A 158 1.59 8.35 8.91
CA THR A 158 2.60 9.31 9.38
C THR A 158 3.86 9.15 8.53
N PRO A 159 4.55 10.23 8.14
CA PRO A 159 5.86 10.11 7.49
C PRO A 159 6.79 9.19 8.28
N GLY A 160 7.39 8.21 7.60
CA GLY A 160 8.25 7.21 8.24
C GLY A 160 7.54 5.90 8.63
N ASP A 161 6.22 5.80 8.51
CA ASP A 161 5.52 4.52 8.68
C ASP A 161 5.97 3.51 7.60
N ALA A 162 5.88 2.23 7.92
CA ALA A 162 6.11 1.18 6.95
C ALA A 162 4.86 0.90 6.13
N ILE A 163 5.04 0.76 4.83
CA ILE A 163 3.99 0.32 3.90
C ILE A 163 4.37 -1.04 3.35
N VAL A 164 3.41 -1.96 3.29
CA VAL A 164 3.46 -3.14 2.42
C VAL A 164 2.21 -3.16 1.57
N ALA A 165 2.37 -3.36 0.26
CA ALA A 165 1.26 -3.32 -0.68
C ALA A 165 1.45 -4.34 -1.81
N ASP A 166 0.36 -5.00 -2.19
CA ASP A 166 0.25 -5.85 -3.38
C ASP A 166 -1.13 -5.68 -4.05
N GLU A 167 -1.51 -6.57 -4.94
CA GLU A 167 -2.82 -6.53 -5.61
C GLU A 167 -4.01 -6.74 -4.68
N ASN A 168 -3.81 -7.36 -3.49
CA ASN A 168 -4.89 -7.61 -2.53
C ASN A 168 -5.18 -6.39 -1.65
N GLY A 169 -4.18 -5.51 -1.45
CA GLY A 169 -4.36 -4.32 -0.64
C GLY A 169 -3.08 -3.69 -0.12
N ILE A 170 -3.29 -2.70 0.73
CA ILE A 170 -2.23 -1.85 1.28
C ILE A 170 -2.34 -1.87 2.80
N LEU A 171 -1.24 -2.16 3.48
CA LEU A 171 -1.14 -2.15 4.93
C LEU A 171 -0.10 -1.13 5.39
N VAL A 172 -0.46 -0.38 6.41
CA VAL A 172 0.39 0.58 7.13
C VAL A 172 0.76 0.01 8.49
N LEU A 173 2.04 -0.01 8.82
CA LEU A 173 2.56 -0.49 10.10
C LEU A 173 3.50 0.55 10.73
N LYS A 174 3.51 0.60 12.05
CA LYS A 174 4.57 1.30 12.78
C LYS A 174 5.84 0.44 12.77
N LYS A 175 7.00 1.10 12.86
CA LYS A 175 8.29 0.43 12.76
C LYS A 175 8.46 -0.74 13.74
N ASP A 176 7.98 -0.59 14.97
CA ASP A 176 8.07 -1.58 16.04
C ASP A 176 7.18 -2.82 15.82
N GLN A 177 6.19 -2.73 14.93
CA GLN A 177 5.29 -3.84 14.60
C GLN A 177 5.83 -4.75 13.50
N ILE A 178 6.73 -4.24 12.65
CA ILE A 178 7.13 -4.89 11.38
C ILE A 178 7.61 -6.32 11.61
N GLU A 179 8.55 -6.49 12.51
CA GLU A 179 9.23 -7.78 12.68
C GLU A 179 8.27 -8.87 13.15
N ALA A 180 7.43 -8.57 14.13
CA ALA A 180 6.47 -9.52 14.68
C ALA A 180 5.39 -9.89 13.65
N VAL A 181 4.84 -8.88 12.95
CA VAL A 181 3.81 -9.07 11.94
C VAL A 181 4.35 -9.87 10.75
N ALA A 182 5.52 -9.49 10.22
CA ALA A 182 6.10 -10.17 9.07
C ALA A 182 6.48 -11.62 9.38
N LYS A 183 7.13 -11.89 10.51
CA LYS A 183 7.49 -13.25 10.91
C LYS A 183 6.25 -14.14 11.04
N ARG A 184 5.18 -13.65 11.68
CA ARG A 184 3.93 -14.39 11.84
C ARG A 184 3.31 -14.72 10.48
N ALA A 185 3.20 -13.74 9.58
CA ALA A 185 2.64 -13.97 8.25
C ALA A 185 3.46 -14.98 7.44
N ILE A 186 4.79 -14.84 7.43
CA ILE A 186 5.69 -15.78 6.72
C ILE A 186 5.53 -17.21 7.25
N THR A 187 5.43 -17.40 8.57
CA THR A 187 5.19 -18.71 9.16
C THR A 187 3.84 -19.27 8.69
N MET A 188 2.78 -18.48 8.70
CA MET A 188 1.45 -18.92 8.22
C MET A 188 1.47 -19.32 6.75
N GLN A 189 2.16 -18.55 5.89
CA GLN A 189 2.33 -18.87 4.47
C GLN A 189 3.09 -20.19 4.26
N GLN A 190 4.08 -20.47 5.11
CA GLN A 190 4.83 -21.73 5.08
C GLN A 190 3.95 -22.91 5.52
N ASP A 191 3.13 -22.73 6.56
CA ASP A 191 2.24 -23.77 7.10
C ASP A 191 1.05 -24.07 6.18
N GLU A 192 0.71 -23.19 5.27
CA GLU A 192 -0.37 -23.40 4.30
C GLU A 192 0.00 -24.45 3.26
N LYS A 193 1.22 -24.45 2.75
CA LYS A 193 1.67 -25.34 1.68
C LYS A 193 1.43 -26.83 1.97
N PRO A 194 1.81 -27.38 3.15
CA PRO A 194 1.52 -28.79 3.47
C PRO A 194 0.02 -29.07 3.63
N ARG A 195 -0.80 -28.08 4.07
CA ARG A 195 -2.27 -28.24 4.13
C ARG A 195 -2.87 -28.36 2.73
N LEU A 196 -2.46 -27.51 1.80
CA LEU A 196 -2.90 -27.59 0.40
C LEU A 196 -2.47 -28.90 -0.28
N ALA A 197 -1.28 -29.42 0.03
CA ALA A 197 -0.83 -30.71 -0.46
C ALA A 197 -1.72 -31.88 0.02
N ARG A 198 -2.29 -31.81 1.22
CA ARG A 198 -3.28 -32.78 1.73
C ARG A 198 -4.62 -32.67 0.98
N VAL A 199 -5.07 -31.42 0.72
CA VAL A 199 -6.28 -31.18 -0.08
C VAL A 199 -6.11 -31.75 -1.50
N ALA A 200 -4.95 -31.55 -2.12
CA ALA A 200 -4.64 -32.10 -3.45
C ALA A 200 -4.67 -33.63 -3.48
N LYS A 201 -4.49 -34.31 -2.34
CA LYS A 201 -4.62 -35.77 -2.18
C LYS A 201 -6.04 -36.23 -1.84
N GLY A 202 -7.03 -35.34 -1.86
CA GLY A 202 -8.44 -35.62 -1.64
C GLY A 202 -8.94 -35.46 -0.20
N GLU A 203 -8.10 -34.98 0.72
CA GLU A 203 -8.58 -34.63 2.07
C GLU A 203 -9.41 -33.35 2.02
N ARG A 204 -10.42 -33.24 2.87
CA ARG A 204 -11.30 -32.07 2.93
C ARG A 204 -10.70 -31.00 3.84
N LEU A 205 -10.62 -29.77 3.35
CA LEU A 205 -10.08 -28.64 4.11
C LEU A 205 -10.73 -28.45 5.50
N PRO A 206 -12.06 -28.55 5.66
CA PRO A 206 -12.71 -28.41 6.99
C PRO A 206 -12.38 -29.53 7.98
N ASP A 207 -11.92 -30.68 7.50
CA ASP A 207 -11.42 -31.75 8.37
C ASP A 207 -9.96 -31.50 8.79
N ILE A 208 -9.16 -30.97 7.87
CA ILE A 208 -7.75 -30.62 8.12
C ILE A 208 -7.63 -29.50 9.15
N ASN A 209 -8.47 -28.47 9.04
CA ASN A 209 -8.42 -27.26 9.91
C ASN A 209 -9.32 -27.36 11.16
N GLY A 210 -10.02 -28.49 11.35
CA GLY A 210 -10.84 -28.76 12.53
C GLY A 210 -12.23 -28.12 12.50
N THR A 211 -12.64 -27.43 11.43
CA THR A 211 -13.94 -26.73 11.32
C THR A 211 -15.10 -27.71 11.54
N ASN A 212 -15.07 -28.86 10.87
CA ASN A 212 -16.14 -29.87 11.01
C ASN A 212 -16.26 -30.42 12.44
N ALA A 213 -15.13 -30.65 13.11
CA ALA A 213 -15.12 -31.11 14.48
C ALA A 213 -15.72 -30.06 15.43
N LYS A 214 -15.32 -28.80 15.24
CA LYS A 214 -15.79 -27.68 16.08
C LYS A 214 -17.29 -27.42 15.92
N ILE A 215 -17.80 -27.46 14.69
CA ILE A 215 -19.23 -27.29 14.42
C ILE A 215 -20.03 -28.44 15.11
N ARG A 216 -19.58 -29.70 14.99
CA ARG A 216 -20.26 -30.84 15.67
C ARG A 216 -20.29 -30.67 17.19
N GLU A 217 -19.16 -30.24 17.78
CA GLU A 217 -19.11 -29.95 19.24
C GLU A 217 -20.13 -28.90 19.65
N ILE A 218 -20.26 -27.81 18.87
CA ILE A 218 -21.22 -26.73 19.17
C ILE A 218 -22.67 -27.23 19.04
N MET A 219 -22.95 -28.01 17.99
CA MET A 219 -24.31 -28.52 17.77
C MET A 219 -24.73 -29.56 18.81
N ALA A 220 -23.80 -30.34 19.37
CA ALA A 220 -24.09 -31.31 20.42
C ALA A 220 -24.38 -30.69 21.80
N LYS A 221 -24.07 -29.41 21.98
CA LYS A 221 -24.34 -28.62 23.21
C LYS A 221 -25.69 -27.91 23.21
N LYS A 222 -26.41 -27.95 22.07
CA LYS A 222 -27.78 -27.44 21.93
C LYS A 222 -28.80 -28.53 22.13
#